data_cadcf26efcc96de492e34a267f108b6b
#
_entry.id   cadcf26efcc96de492e34a267f108b6b
#
_cell.length_a   1.000
_cell.length_b   1.000
_cell.length_c   1.000
_cell.angle_alpha   90.00
_cell.angle_beta   90.00
_cell.angle_gamma   90.00
#
_symmetry.space_group_name_H-M   'P 1'
#
loop_
_entity.id
_entity.type
_entity.pdbx_description
1 polymer ?
#
loop_
_entity_poly.entity_id
_entity_poly.type
_entity_poly.pdbx_seq_one_letter_code
_entity_poly.pdbx_strand_id
1 'polypeptide(L)'
;IGGHSAGGHHAALLAVDDAWLKDIGTPRSVVRGCLPISAVFEFGAGSGLSMRPRFLGTDAASERRASPFSRLLAAPPPFLIAYGTRDFPHLIAQGARFAAALRKLGADVEELQLAERTHFTASYAGGESDGPWVPDALAFMAKHRG
;
A
#
# COMPACT_ATOMS: atom_id res chain seq x y z
N ILE A 1 5.34 -8.72 -1.37
CA ILE A 1 6.04 -7.55 -0.77
C ILE A 1 5.10 -6.84 0.18
N GLY A 2 5.64 -6.14 1.21
CA GLY A 2 4.81 -5.44 2.18
C GLY A 2 5.63 -4.51 3.07
N GLY A 3 4.94 -3.82 3.98
CA GLY A 3 5.59 -2.95 4.95
C GLY A 3 4.61 -2.02 5.65
N HIS A 4 5.11 -1.32 6.67
CA HIS A 4 4.35 -0.34 7.44
C HIS A 4 4.72 1.08 7.03
N SER A 5 3.75 1.99 7.01
CA SER A 5 3.95 3.44 6.78
C SER A 5 4.72 3.72 5.48
N ALA A 6 5.90 4.32 5.55
CA ALA A 6 6.78 4.56 4.41
C ALA A 6 7.20 3.25 3.71
N GLY A 7 7.43 2.15 4.47
CA GLY A 7 7.69 0.83 3.89
C GLY A 7 6.50 0.28 3.12
N GLY A 8 5.29 0.49 3.62
CA GLY A 8 4.04 0.16 2.93
C GLY A 8 3.83 0.99 1.66
N HIS A 9 4.18 2.29 1.71
CA HIS A 9 4.18 3.16 0.54
C HIS A 9 5.12 2.65 -0.56
N HIS A 10 6.38 2.32 -0.22
CA HIS A 10 7.33 1.81 -1.19
C HIS A 10 6.89 0.46 -1.77
N ALA A 11 6.40 -0.45 -0.92
CA ALA A 11 5.86 -1.72 -1.38
C ALA A 11 4.70 -1.53 -2.37
N ALA A 12 3.75 -0.64 -2.04
CA ALA A 12 2.63 -0.34 -2.93
C ALA A 12 3.09 0.29 -4.25
N LEU A 13 4.05 1.23 -4.21
CA LEU A 13 4.59 1.85 -5.41
C LEU A 13 5.25 0.82 -6.33
N LEU A 14 6.09 -0.06 -5.78
CA LEU A 14 6.72 -1.16 -6.52
C LEU A 14 5.70 -2.15 -7.09
N ALA A 15 4.58 -2.38 -6.40
CA ALA A 15 3.53 -3.29 -6.85
C ALA A 15 2.73 -2.74 -8.03
N VAL A 16 2.50 -1.42 -8.08
CA VAL A 16 1.65 -0.81 -9.10
C VAL A 16 2.43 -0.16 -10.26
N ASP A 17 3.73 0.07 -10.11
CA ASP A 17 4.61 0.58 -11.15
C ASP A 17 5.59 -0.52 -11.59
N ASP A 18 5.49 -0.97 -12.83
CA ASP A 18 6.32 -2.07 -13.35
C ASP A 18 7.58 -1.60 -14.11
N ALA A 19 7.86 -0.31 -14.15
CA ALA A 19 9.02 0.23 -14.88
C ALA A 19 10.33 -0.41 -14.39
N TRP A 20 10.51 -0.51 -13.08
CA TRP A 20 11.70 -1.12 -12.48
C TRP A 20 11.87 -2.62 -12.83
N LEU A 21 10.77 -3.36 -12.99
CA LEU A 21 10.81 -4.77 -13.42
C LEU A 21 11.25 -4.88 -14.89
N LYS A 22 10.77 -3.98 -15.74
CA LYS A 22 11.18 -3.92 -17.14
C LYS A 22 12.67 -3.60 -17.29
N ASP A 23 13.18 -2.69 -16.47
CA ASP A 23 14.59 -2.31 -16.48
C ASP A 23 15.52 -3.47 -16.15
N ILE A 24 15.07 -4.43 -15.33
CA ILE A 24 15.86 -5.63 -14.97
C ILE A 24 15.41 -6.90 -15.74
N GLY A 25 14.56 -6.76 -16.75
CA GLY A 25 14.09 -7.88 -17.58
C GLY A 25 13.25 -8.91 -16.84
N THR A 26 12.56 -8.51 -15.76
CA THR A 26 11.78 -9.42 -14.90
C THR A 26 10.29 -9.28 -15.18
N PRO A 27 9.54 -10.39 -15.29
CA PRO A 27 8.11 -10.31 -15.55
C PRO A 27 7.35 -9.77 -14.34
N ARG A 28 6.28 -9.02 -14.61
CA ARG A 28 5.43 -8.42 -13.58
C ARG A 28 4.82 -9.44 -12.59
N SER A 29 4.60 -10.65 -13.05
CA SER A 29 4.06 -11.75 -12.25
C SER A 29 4.96 -12.21 -11.09
N VAL A 30 6.18 -11.70 -10.98
CA VAL A 30 7.05 -11.97 -9.80
C VAL A 30 6.46 -11.33 -8.53
N VAL A 31 5.73 -10.22 -8.66
CA VAL A 31 5.01 -9.61 -7.53
C VAL A 31 3.66 -10.30 -7.38
N ARG A 32 3.59 -11.29 -6.49
CA ARG A 32 2.40 -12.12 -6.26
C ARG A 32 1.36 -11.47 -5.38
N GLY A 33 1.73 -10.44 -4.62
CA GLY A 33 0.82 -9.69 -3.76
C GLY A 33 1.53 -8.58 -3.01
N CYS A 34 0.74 -7.63 -2.50
CA CYS A 34 1.22 -6.51 -1.71
C CYS A 34 0.42 -6.37 -0.41
N LEU A 35 1.14 -6.28 0.72
CA LEU A 35 0.57 -6.24 2.06
C LEU A 35 1.00 -4.95 2.80
N PRO A 36 0.47 -3.78 2.42
CA PRO A 36 0.78 -2.51 3.09
C PRO A 36 -0.02 -2.36 4.38
N ILE A 37 0.64 -1.91 5.46
CA ILE A 37 0.01 -1.55 6.73
C ILE A 37 0.14 -0.04 6.92
N SER A 38 -0.97 0.68 7.14
CA SER A 38 -0.97 2.12 7.43
C SER A 38 -0.14 2.93 6.42
N ALA A 39 -0.23 2.58 5.15
CA ALA A 39 0.61 3.12 4.10
C ALA A 39 0.09 4.44 3.54
N VAL A 40 0.99 5.22 2.97
CA VAL A 40 0.66 6.41 2.17
C VAL A 40 0.48 5.99 0.71
N PHE A 41 -0.64 6.34 0.10
CA PHE A 41 -0.92 6.03 -1.30
C PHE A 41 -0.95 7.26 -2.20
N GLU A 42 -1.03 8.46 -1.62
CA GLU A 42 -1.11 9.71 -2.36
C GLU A 42 -0.44 10.86 -1.60
N PHE A 43 0.32 11.67 -2.32
CA PHE A 43 0.89 12.94 -1.86
C PHE A 43 0.29 14.12 -2.62
N GLY A 44 0.36 15.31 -2.00
CA GLY A 44 0.00 16.56 -2.63
C GLY A 44 -1.34 17.14 -2.18
N ALA A 45 -1.82 18.11 -2.92
CA ALA A 45 -3.05 18.85 -2.55
C ALA A 45 -4.25 17.90 -2.46
N GLY A 46 -4.98 17.99 -1.34
CA GLY A 46 -6.16 17.17 -1.07
C GLY A 46 -5.88 15.77 -0.52
N SER A 47 -4.62 15.30 -0.51
CA SER A 47 -4.25 13.98 0.01
C SER A 47 -4.14 13.93 1.54
N GLY A 48 -4.05 15.10 2.20
CA GLY A 48 -3.75 15.21 3.62
C GLY A 48 -2.26 15.15 3.96
N LEU A 49 -1.38 14.94 2.97
CA LEU A 49 0.06 14.84 3.16
C LEU A 49 0.84 15.39 1.97
N SER A 50 1.80 16.28 2.23
CA SER A 50 2.79 16.74 1.26
C SER A 50 4.19 16.51 1.80
N MET A 51 5.07 15.98 0.95
CA MET A 51 6.47 15.73 1.28
C MET A 51 7.42 16.75 0.61
N ARG A 52 6.87 17.80 0.02
CA ARG A 52 7.65 18.91 -0.53
C ARG A 52 7.86 20.03 0.51
N PRO A 53 8.96 20.76 0.40
CA PRO A 53 10.09 20.57 -0.52
C PRO A 53 11.13 19.57 -0.01
N ARG A 54 11.00 19.07 1.22
CA ARG A 54 12.08 18.37 1.94
C ARG A 54 12.52 17.06 1.28
N PHE A 55 11.56 16.19 0.93
CA PHE A 55 11.87 14.84 0.40
C PHE A 55 11.65 14.73 -1.11
N LEU A 56 10.67 15.47 -1.64
CA LEU A 56 10.29 15.37 -3.04
C LEU A 56 10.71 16.60 -3.88
N GLY A 57 11.52 17.50 -3.28
CA GLY A 57 11.95 18.71 -3.95
C GLY A 57 10.80 19.70 -4.19
N THR A 58 11.03 20.71 -5.05
CA THR A 58 10.08 21.81 -5.30
C THR A 58 9.11 21.53 -6.44
N ASP A 59 9.41 20.55 -7.31
CA ASP A 59 8.56 20.19 -8.44
C ASP A 59 7.27 19.49 -7.98
N ALA A 60 6.12 20.09 -8.30
CA ALA A 60 4.81 19.51 -7.98
C ALA A 60 4.56 18.14 -8.64
N ALA A 61 5.17 17.87 -9.81
CA ALA A 61 5.04 16.60 -10.48
C ALA A 61 5.72 15.45 -9.71
N SER A 62 6.66 15.75 -8.82
CA SER A 62 7.33 14.74 -7.99
C SER A 62 6.36 14.03 -7.05
N GLU A 63 5.35 14.73 -6.50
CA GLU A 63 4.33 14.11 -5.66
C GLU A 63 3.49 13.09 -6.42
N ARG A 64 3.11 13.39 -7.68
CA ARG A 64 2.40 12.42 -8.53
C ARG A 64 3.26 11.20 -8.85
N ARG A 65 4.55 11.43 -9.19
CA ARG A 65 5.48 10.32 -9.48
C ARG A 65 5.67 9.41 -8.26
N ALA A 66 5.69 9.99 -7.05
CA ALA A 66 5.84 9.26 -5.81
C ALA A 66 4.54 8.63 -5.28
N SER A 67 3.38 8.96 -5.85
CA SER A 67 2.09 8.48 -5.37
C SER A 67 1.69 7.17 -6.03
N PRO A 68 1.58 6.04 -5.30
CA PRO A 68 1.05 4.79 -5.83
C PRO A 68 -0.28 4.97 -6.57
N PHE A 69 -1.16 5.82 -6.06
CA PHE A 69 -2.47 6.12 -6.66
C PHE A 69 -2.36 6.67 -8.08
N SER A 70 -1.33 7.46 -8.36
CA SER A 70 -1.09 8.04 -9.68
C SER A 70 -0.35 7.10 -10.66
N ARG A 71 0.07 5.93 -10.18
CA ARG A 71 0.87 4.95 -10.93
C ARG A 71 0.13 3.64 -11.20
N LEU A 72 -1.17 3.60 -10.89
CA LEU A 72 -1.99 2.41 -11.08
C LEU A 72 -1.97 1.95 -12.54
N LEU A 73 -1.56 0.70 -12.75
CA LEU A 73 -1.59 0.02 -14.04
C LEU A 73 -2.83 -0.89 -14.13
N ALA A 74 -3.18 -1.28 -15.34
CA ALA A 74 -4.20 -2.30 -15.56
C ALA A 74 -3.76 -3.65 -14.94
N ALA A 75 -4.71 -4.40 -14.40
CA ALA A 75 -4.49 -5.68 -13.75
C ALA A 75 -3.36 -5.65 -12.68
N PRO A 76 -3.49 -4.83 -11.62
CA PRO A 76 -2.52 -4.81 -10.53
C PRO A 76 -2.51 -6.15 -9.79
N PRO A 77 -1.42 -6.48 -9.06
CA PRO A 77 -1.39 -7.70 -8.26
C PRO A 77 -2.45 -7.64 -7.14
N PRO A 78 -2.71 -8.76 -6.46
CA PRO A 78 -3.55 -8.79 -5.26
C PRO A 78 -3.01 -7.91 -4.14
N PHE A 79 -3.92 -7.34 -3.33
CA PHE A 79 -3.57 -6.51 -2.17
C PHE A 79 -4.30 -6.95 -0.91
N LEU A 80 -3.59 -7.01 0.23
CA LEU A 80 -4.16 -6.99 1.56
C LEU A 80 -3.78 -5.66 2.22
N ILE A 81 -4.73 -4.72 2.25
CA ILE A 81 -4.52 -3.37 2.80
C ILE A 81 -4.98 -3.35 4.25
N ALA A 82 -4.06 -3.09 5.18
CA ALA A 82 -4.37 -2.97 6.60
C ALA A 82 -4.15 -1.54 7.11
N TYR A 83 -4.96 -1.10 8.06
CA TYR A 83 -4.77 0.17 8.77
C TYR A 83 -5.45 0.17 10.14
N GLY A 84 -4.94 0.96 11.06
CA GLY A 84 -5.52 1.11 12.39
C GLY A 84 -6.83 1.91 12.36
N THR A 85 -7.82 1.54 13.17
CA THR A 85 -9.07 2.32 13.28
C THR A 85 -8.86 3.69 13.95
N ARG A 86 -7.73 3.88 14.64
CA ARG A 86 -7.26 5.15 15.21
C ARG A 86 -6.01 5.71 14.52
N ASP A 87 -5.80 5.33 13.27
CA ASP A 87 -4.71 5.87 12.44
C ASP A 87 -5.00 7.33 12.06
N PHE A 88 -4.04 7.98 11.40
CA PHE A 88 -4.27 9.31 10.85
C PHE A 88 -5.45 9.30 9.87
N PRO A 89 -6.42 10.22 10.01
CA PRO A 89 -7.64 10.18 9.19
C PRO A 89 -7.37 10.17 7.68
N HIS A 90 -6.33 10.86 7.24
CA HIS A 90 -5.96 10.89 5.82
C HIS A 90 -5.43 9.53 5.34
N LEU A 91 -4.74 8.74 6.18
CA LEU A 91 -4.25 7.42 5.80
C LEU A 91 -5.40 6.40 5.72
N ILE A 92 -6.34 6.45 6.66
CA ILE A 92 -7.57 5.64 6.60
C ILE A 92 -8.32 5.93 5.30
N ALA A 93 -8.55 7.22 5.00
CA ALA A 93 -9.24 7.64 3.79
C ALA A 93 -8.49 7.25 2.51
N GLN A 94 -7.16 7.37 2.49
CA GLN A 94 -6.34 6.94 1.37
C GLN A 94 -6.39 5.43 1.17
N GLY A 95 -6.33 4.63 2.24
CA GLY A 95 -6.43 3.17 2.19
C GLY A 95 -7.71 2.71 1.52
N ALA A 96 -8.85 3.22 1.99
CA ALA A 96 -10.16 2.87 1.44
C ALA A 96 -10.32 3.30 -0.04
N ARG A 97 -9.87 4.51 -0.40
CA ARG A 97 -9.93 4.97 -1.80
C ARG A 97 -9.02 4.16 -2.71
N PHE A 98 -7.82 3.81 -2.24
CA PHE A 98 -6.87 3.02 -3.01
C PHE A 98 -7.39 1.60 -3.25
N ALA A 99 -7.96 0.96 -2.22
CA ALA A 99 -8.63 -0.33 -2.34
C ALA A 99 -9.75 -0.31 -3.39
N ALA A 100 -10.60 0.73 -3.35
CA ALA A 100 -11.68 0.90 -4.32
C ALA A 100 -11.15 1.07 -5.76
N ALA A 101 -10.05 1.79 -5.95
CA ALA A 101 -9.43 1.99 -7.26
C ALA A 101 -8.82 0.68 -7.80
N LEU A 102 -8.15 -0.09 -6.95
CA LEU A 102 -7.59 -1.40 -7.31
C LEU A 102 -8.69 -2.38 -7.75
N ARG A 103 -9.81 -2.45 -7.00
CA ARG A 103 -10.97 -3.29 -7.36
C ARG A 103 -11.56 -2.91 -8.72
N LYS A 104 -11.65 -1.62 -9.03
CA LYS A 104 -12.10 -1.14 -10.35
C LYS A 104 -11.20 -1.60 -11.50
N LEU A 105 -9.93 -1.89 -11.21
CA LEU A 105 -8.96 -2.41 -12.17
C LEU A 105 -8.90 -3.95 -12.18
N GLY A 106 -9.81 -4.61 -11.44
CA GLY A 106 -9.92 -6.07 -11.39
C GLY A 106 -8.98 -6.77 -10.42
N ALA A 107 -8.27 -6.03 -9.53
CA ALA A 107 -7.45 -6.66 -8.51
C ALA A 107 -8.30 -7.38 -7.45
N ASP A 108 -7.78 -8.50 -6.94
CA ASP A 108 -8.27 -9.09 -5.68
C ASP A 108 -7.76 -8.25 -4.51
N VAL A 109 -8.68 -7.64 -3.75
CA VAL A 109 -8.34 -6.72 -2.67
C VAL A 109 -9.09 -7.08 -1.40
N GLU A 110 -8.32 -7.38 -0.38
CA GLU A 110 -8.78 -7.56 1.00
C GLU A 110 -8.42 -6.31 1.82
N GLU A 111 -9.32 -5.90 2.71
CA GLU A 111 -9.10 -4.80 3.65
C GLU A 111 -9.23 -5.30 5.08
N LEU A 112 -8.24 -4.98 5.92
CA LEU A 112 -8.24 -5.33 7.33
C LEU A 112 -8.13 -4.07 8.20
N GLN A 113 -9.17 -3.82 8.99
CA GLN A 113 -9.16 -2.77 10.00
C GLN A 113 -8.61 -3.33 11.32
N LEU A 114 -7.47 -2.81 11.75
CA LEU A 114 -6.86 -3.18 13.02
C LEU A 114 -7.51 -2.36 14.15
N ALA A 115 -8.41 -3.00 14.90
CA ALA A 115 -9.19 -2.36 15.94
C ALA A 115 -8.29 -1.67 16.98
N GLU A 116 -8.66 -0.42 17.34
CA GLU A 116 -7.99 0.42 18.34
C GLU A 116 -6.51 0.74 18.07
N ARG A 117 -5.94 0.32 16.93
CA ARG A 117 -4.55 0.63 16.58
C ARG A 117 -4.44 2.04 16.02
N THR A 118 -3.46 2.77 16.54
CA THR A 118 -2.97 4.03 15.96
C THR A 118 -1.98 3.73 14.84
N HIS A 119 -1.48 4.76 14.16
CA HIS A 119 -0.43 4.63 13.15
C HIS A 119 0.77 3.81 13.66
N PHE A 120 1.25 4.17 14.85
CA PHE A 120 2.45 3.51 15.42
C PHE A 120 2.16 2.10 15.93
N THR A 121 1.03 1.87 16.59
CA THR A 121 0.71 0.56 17.13
C THR A 121 0.24 -0.44 16.08
N ALA A 122 -0.18 0.02 14.90
CA ALA A 122 -0.43 -0.84 13.74
C ALA A 122 0.84 -1.56 13.25
N SER A 123 2.03 -0.97 13.49
CA SER A 123 3.31 -1.62 13.14
C SER A 123 3.57 -2.91 13.92
N TYR A 124 2.99 -3.06 15.10
CA TYR A 124 3.18 -4.26 15.95
C TYR A 124 2.40 -5.47 15.43
N ALA A 125 1.37 -5.25 14.61
CA ALA A 125 0.51 -6.32 14.11
C ALA A 125 1.30 -7.44 13.39
N GLY A 126 2.39 -7.11 12.73
CA GLY A 126 3.26 -8.09 12.06
C GLY A 126 4.06 -8.99 13.01
N GLY A 127 4.17 -8.65 14.30
CA GLY A 127 4.85 -9.44 15.32
C GLY A 127 3.89 -10.17 16.27
N GLU A 128 2.60 -9.99 16.13
CA GLU A 128 1.56 -10.57 16.98
C GLU A 128 0.96 -11.82 16.31
N SER A 129 1.52 -12.99 16.63
CA SER A 129 1.09 -14.26 16.01
C SER A 129 -0.37 -14.62 16.24
N ASP A 130 -0.94 -14.15 17.34
CA ASP A 130 -2.34 -14.33 17.77
C ASP A 130 -3.23 -13.11 17.42
N GLY A 131 -2.63 -12.06 16.85
CA GLY A 131 -3.34 -10.88 16.36
C GLY A 131 -4.03 -11.14 15.01
N PRO A 132 -4.94 -10.25 14.59
CA PRO A 132 -5.75 -10.47 13.38
C PRO A 132 -4.92 -10.42 12.08
N TRP A 133 -3.81 -9.68 12.05
CA TRP A 133 -3.08 -9.46 10.80
C TRP A 133 -2.27 -10.67 10.36
N VAL A 134 -1.61 -11.39 11.27
CA VAL A 134 -0.73 -12.52 10.89
C VAL A 134 -1.51 -13.66 10.25
N PRO A 135 -2.64 -14.16 10.82
CA PRO A 135 -3.45 -15.18 10.15
C PRO A 135 -3.96 -14.75 8.78
N ASP A 136 -4.46 -13.52 8.65
CA ASP A 136 -4.98 -13.01 7.38
C ASP A 136 -3.87 -12.86 6.33
N ALA A 137 -2.70 -12.37 6.74
CA ALA A 137 -1.54 -12.27 5.84
C ALA A 137 -1.07 -13.64 5.36
N LEU A 138 -1.03 -14.64 6.23
CA LEU A 138 -0.66 -16.01 5.87
C LEU A 138 -1.69 -16.63 4.91
N ALA A 139 -2.98 -16.45 5.17
CA ALA A 139 -4.05 -16.92 4.29
C ALA A 139 -3.98 -16.24 2.91
N PHE A 140 -3.80 -14.92 2.89
CA PHE A 140 -3.62 -14.15 1.68
C PHE A 140 -2.41 -14.62 0.86
N MET A 141 -1.26 -14.79 1.50
CA MET A 141 -0.05 -15.30 0.84
C MET A 141 -0.25 -16.73 0.32
N ALA A 142 -0.93 -17.59 1.08
CA ALA A 142 -1.25 -18.97 0.63
C ALA A 142 -2.15 -18.98 -0.61
N LYS A 143 -3.13 -18.09 -0.67
CA LYS A 143 -4.07 -17.91 -1.79
C LYS A 143 -3.35 -17.48 -3.08
N HIS A 144 -2.29 -16.65 -2.97
CA HIS A 144 -1.65 -15.98 -4.10
C HIS A 144 -0.22 -16.46 -4.41
N ARG A 145 0.25 -17.53 -3.79
CA ARG A 145 1.62 -18.03 -4.05
C ARG A 145 1.81 -18.71 -5.43
N GLY A 146 0.72 -18.98 -6.15
CA GLY A 146 0.73 -19.48 -7.53
C GLY A 146 1.23 -20.89 -7.70
#